data_5905168a87a4c01d0bb5a0448f8dc99f
#
_entry.id   5905168a87a4c01d0bb5a0448f8dc99f
#
_cell.length_a   1.000
_cell.length_b   1.000
_cell.length_c   1.000
_cell.angle_alpha   90.00
_cell.angle_beta   90.00
_cell.angle_gamma   90.00
#
_symmetry.space_group_name_H-M   'P 1'
#
loop_
_entity.id
_entity.type
_entity.pdbx_description
1 polymer ?
#
loop_
_entity_poly.entity_id
_entity_poly.type
_entity_poly.pdbx_seq_one_letter_code
_entity_poly.pdbx_strand_id
1 'polypeptide(L)'
;VFDAMVQEVVLDEATAKLGMGVSPEELFDMVQGENISPLIQQMQMFTNPQTGAFDKAALLNFLKQIDSDNIASYPADQQAQLIQAKNFWLFWEKNIKRQRLEQKYTTLLSKAISANSLDAKEAYNDNAENSDIIYAMQSYATIPDSTIEVSKSEIEKLYNQRKELYKQKESKVIKYIAVDIRPSKEDYDKAQAEIESLKEELATSERV
;
A
#
# COMPACT_ATOMS: atom_id res chain seq x y z
N VAL A 1 8.18 3.42 0.91
CA VAL A 1 7.39 4.47 1.60
C VAL A 1 6.81 5.46 0.59
N PHE A 2 7.63 6.09 -0.25
CA PHE A 2 7.18 7.10 -1.22
C PHE A 2 6.08 6.58 -2.15
N ASP A 3 6.29 5.42 -2.78
CA ASP A 3 5.31 4.83 -3.70
C ASP A 3 3.97 4.55 -3.02
N ALA A 4 3.99 4.11 -1.76
CA ALA A 4 2.78 3.88 -0.99
C ALA A 4 2.02 5.19 -0.70
N MET A 5 2.75 6.28 -0.44
CA MET A 5 2.14 7.60 -0.26
C MET A 5 1.52 8.13 -1.56
N VAL A 6 2.21 7.93 -2.69
CA VAL A 6 1.67 8.31 -4.01
C VAL A 6 0.40 7.52 -4.32
N GLN A 7 0.41 6.21 -4.08
CA GLN A 7 -0.76 5.37 -4.28
C GLN A 7 -1.94 5.81 -3.40
N GLU A 8 -1.68 6.16 -2.13
CA GLU A 8 -2.71 6.67 -1.22
C GLU A 8 -3.36 7.94 -1.77
N VAL A 9 -2.55 8.93 -2.19
CA VAL A 9 -3.05 10.19 -2.74
C VAL A 9 -3.85 9.98 -4.03
N VAL A 10 -3.35 9.15 -4.94
CA VAL A 10 -4.03 8.86 -6.21
C VAL A 10 -5.37 8.15 -5.98
N LEU A 11 -5.40 7.19 -5.05
CA LEU A 11 -6.63 6.47 -4.69
C LEU A 11 -7.65 7.42 -4.05
N ASP A 12 -7.21 8.26 -3.12
CA ASP A 12 -8.07 9.23 -2.44
C ASP A 12 -8.68 10.22 -3.44
N GLU A 13 -7.90 10.74 -4.38
CA GLU A 13 -8.43 11.63 -5.43
C GLU A 13 -9.43 10.92 -6.35
N ALA A 14 -9.13 9.69 -6.77
CA ALA A 14 -10.00 8.93 -7.67
C ALA A 14 -11.34 8.58 -6.99
N THR A 15 -11.27 8.12 -5.74
CA THR A 15 -12.46 7.73 -4.97
C THR A 15 -13.30 8.94 -4.54
N ALA A 16 -12.67 10.05 -4.20
CA ALA A 16 -13.38 11.30 -3.87
C ALA A 16 -14.20 11.82 -5.06
N LYS A 17 -13.64 11.77 -6.29
CA LYS A 17 -14.35 12.15 -7.52
C LYS A 17 -15.60 11.29 -7.79
N LEU A 18 -15.59 10.05 -7.32
CA LEU A 18 -16.70 9.10 -7.45
C LEU A 18 -17.67 9.15 -6.27
N GLY A 19 -17.41 9.96 -5.25
CA GLY A 19 -18.18 9.98 -4.01
C GLY A 19 -18.07 8.68 -3.20
N MET A 20 -16.99 7.89 -3.42
CA MET A 20 -16.78 6.63 -2.72
C MET A 20 -16.10 6.88 -1.38
N GLY A 21 -16.55 6.15 -0.37
CA GLY A 21 -15.96 6.19 0.96
C GLY A 21 -16.25 4.91 1.75
N VAL A 22 -15.70 4.84 2.94
CA VAL A 22 -16.03 3.84 3.96
C VAL A 22 -16.74 4.58 5.08
N SER A 23 -18.03 4.23 5.30
CA SER A 23 -18.82 4.88 6.35
C SER A 23 -18.36 4.46 7.76
N PRO A 24 -18.67 5.25 8.78
CA PRO A 24 -18.40 4.87 10.17
C PRO A 24 -19.03 3.52 10.55
N GLU A 25 -20.25 3.25 10.08
CA GLU A 25 -20.98 2.02 10.36
C GLU A 25 -20.31 0.82 9.67
N GLU A 26 -19.86 1.00 8.42
CA GLU A 26 -19.10 -0.03 7.70
C GLU A 26 -17.77 -0.34 8.40
N LEU A 27 -17.05 0.71 8.82
CA LEU A 27 -15.81 0.54 9.55
C LEU A 27 -16.04 -0.15 10.90
N PHE A 28 -17.08 0.24 11.62
CA PHE A 28 -17.47 -0.40 12.87
C PHE A 28 -17.74 -1.89 12.68
N ASP A 29 -18.49 -2.26 11.64
CA ASP A 29 -18.77 -3.66 11.33
C ASP A 29 -17.51 -4.46 11.03
N MET A 30 -16.56 -3.86 10.31
CA MET A 30 -15.27 -4.47 9.99
C MET A 30 -14.29 -4.56 11.17
N VAL A 31 -14.49 -3.74 12.19
CA VAL A 31 -13.61 -3.68 13.37
C VAL A 31 -14.14 -4.56 14.49
N GLN A 32 -15.44 -4.47 14.81
CA GLN A 32 -16.04 -5.14 15.96
C GLN A 32 -17.44 -5.71 15.75
N GLY A 33 -17.96 -5.59 14.51
CA GLY A 33 -19.27 -6.11 14.13
C GLY A 33 -19.27 -7.60 13.78
N GLU A 34 -20.09 -7.95 12.79
CA GLU A 34 -20.21 -9.35 12.31
C GLU A 34 -19.19 -9.67 11.21
N ASN A 35 -18.78 -8.66 10.42
CA ASN A 35 -17.89 -8.84 9.28
C ASN A 35 -16.45 -8.35 9.61
N ILE A 36 -15.87 -8.88 10.68
CA ILE A 36 -14.53 -8.49 11.14
C ILE A 36 -13.49 -8.70 10.04
N SER A 37 -12.68 -7.66 9.80
CA SER A 37 -11.63 -7.66 8.79
C SER A 37 -10.67 -8.86 8.96
N PRO A 38 -10.30 -9.56 7.86
CA PRO A 38 -9.28 -10.60 7.90
C PRO A 38 -7.95 -10.13 8.49
N LEU A 39 -7.59 -8.85 8.33
CA LEU A 39 -6.38 -8.29 8.94
C LEU A 39 -6.41 -8.39 10.46
N ILE A 40 -7.56 -8.16 11.09
CA ILE A 40 -7.73 -8.30 12.54
C ILE A 40 -7.74 -9.76 12.93
N GLN A 41 -8.45 -10.60 12.18
CA GLN A 41 -8.56 -12.03 12.47
C GLN A 41 -7.21 -12.76 12.42
N GLN A 42 -6.24 -12.26 11.65
CA GLN A 42 -4.89 -12.81 11.54
C GLN A 42 -3.91 -12.27 12.60
N MET A 43 -4.33 -11.31 13.43
CA MET A 43 -3.46 -10.80 14.49
C MET A 43 -3.31 -11.81 15.63
N GLN A 44 -2.09 -12.23 15.89
CA GLN A 44 -1.79 -13.23 16.95
C GLN A 44 -2.31 -12.82 18.32
N MET A 45 -2.34 -11.52 18.61
CA MET A 45 -2.83 -11.01 19.89
C MET A 45 -4.32 -11.29 20.14
N PHE A 46 -5.10 -11.61 19.10
CA PHE A 46 -6.51 -11.98 19.19
C PHE A 46 -6.74 -13.46 18.83
N THR A 47 -5.70 -14.27 18.93
CA THR A 47 -5.80 -15.72 18.68
C THR A 47 -5.88 -16.46 20.00
N ASN A 48 -6.85 -17.36 20.12
CA ASN A 48 -6.96 -18.23 21.28
C ASN A 48 -5.78 -19.20 21.30
N PRO A 49 -4.93 -19.21 22.35
CA PRO A 49 -3.71 -20.02 22.37
C PRO A 49 -3.99 -21.54 22.41
N GLN A 50 -5.20 -21.96 22.79
CA GLN A 50 -5.56 -23.39 22.86
C GLN A 50 -6.11 -23.92 21.54
N THR A 51 -6.86 -23.11 20.81
CA THR A 51 -7.56 -23.53 19.59
C THR A 51 -6.92 -23.02 18.31
N GLY A 52 -6.06 -21.99 18.38
CA GLY A 52 -5.51 -21.27 17.23
C GLY A 52 -6.56 -20.44 16.46
N ALA A 53 -7.78 -20.36 16.96
CA ALA A 53 -8.87 -19.62 16.33
C ALA A 53 -8.91 -18.16 16.81
N PHE A 54 -9.47 -17.28 15.97
CA PHE A 54 -9.72 -15.88 16.34
C PHE A 54 -10.69 -15.79 17.54
N ASP A 55 -10.34 -14.93 18.50
CA ASP A 55 -11.12 -14.67 19.71
C ASP A 55 -11.71 -13.25 19.66
N LYS A 56 -12.98 -13.15 19.28
CA LYS A 56 -13.71 -11.88 19.25
C LYS A 56 -13.81 -11.24 20.63
N ALA A 57 -13.90 -12.03 21.70
CA ALA A 57 -13.99 -11.49 23.06
C ALA A 57 -12.67 -10.82 23.48
N ALA A 58 -11.52 -11.39 23.11
CA ALA A 58 -10.22 -10.77 23.34
C ALA A 58 -10.10 -9.42 22.60
N LEU A 59 -10.56 -9.35 21.34
CA LEU A 59 -10.60 -8.09 20.58
C LEU A 59 -11.48 -7.04 21.30
N LEU A 60 -12.70 -7.37 21.65
CA LEU A 60 -13.61 -6.42 22.29
C LEU A 60 -13.11 -5.94 23.64
N ASN A 61 -12.46 -6.82 24.42
CA ASN A 61 -11.83 -6.43 25.68
C ASN A 61 -10.65 -5.47 25.45
N PHE A 62 -9.81 -5.74 24.44
CA PHE A 62 -8.72 -4.86 24.07
C PHE A 62 -9.23 -3.47 23.65
N LEU A 63 -10.25 -3.39 22.80
CA LEU A 63 -10.84 -2.13 22.36
C LEU A 63 -11.39 -1.32 23.52
N LYS A 64 -12.03 -1.99 24.48
CA LYS A 64 -12.54 -1.36 25.69
C LYS A 64 -11.41 -0.82 26.58
N GLN A 65 -10.27 -1.50 26.65
CA GLN A 65 -9.12 -1.02 27.45
C GLN A 65 -8.47 0.21 26.86
N ILE A 66 -8.36 0.31 25.52
CA ILE A 66 -7.74 1.44 24.83
C ILE A 66 -8.70 2.62 24.58
N ASP A 67 -9.94 2.52 25.03
CA ASP A 67 -10.86 3.65 24.98
C ASP A 67 -10.35 4.81 25.84
N SER A 68 -10.48 6.02 25.33
CA SER A 68 -9.93 7.23 25.96
C SER A 68 -10.41 7.43 27.39
N ASP A 69 -11.69 7.16 27.64
CA ASP A 69 -12.30 7.34 28.94
C ASP A 69 -11.78 6.31 29.95
N ASN A 70 -11.50 5.10 29.49
CA ASN A 70 -10.90 4.06 30.30
C ASN A 70 -9.42 4.32 30.58
N ILE A 71 -8.64 4.78 29.62
CA ILE A 71 -7.21 5.09 29.81
C ILE A 71 -7.02 6.09 30.96
N ALA A 72 -7.87 7.11 31.01
CA ALA A 72 -7.79 8.13 32.09
C ALA A 72 -8.00 7.57 33.53
N SER A 73 -8.60 6.41 33.65
CA SER A 73 -8.86 5.75 34.93
C SER A 73 -7.69 4.93 35.46
N TYR A 74 -6.67 4.65 34.63
CA TYR A 74 -5.49 3.87 35.01
C TYR A 74 -4.39 4.74 35.63
N PRO A 75 -3.49 4.15 36.45
CA PRO A 75 -2.30 4.83 36.97
C PRO A 75 -1.40 5.36 35.85
N ALA A 76 -0.68 6.45 36.08
CA ALA A 76 0.10 7.16 35.05
C ALA A 76 1.15 6.31 34.33
N ASP A 77 1.74 5.34 35.05
CA ASP A 77 2.70 4.37 34.48
C ASP A 77 2.08 3.43 33.46
N GLN A 78 0.80 3.08 33.66
CA GLN A 78 0.06 2.22 32.72
C GLN A 78 -0.56 3.00 31.54
N GLN A 79 -0.90 4.27 31.75
CA GLN A 79 -1.47 5.12 30.70
C GLN A 79 -0.56 5.22 29.49
N ALA A 80 0.74 5.33 29.65
CA ALA A 80 1.69 5.42 28.54
C ALA A 80 1.64 4.18 27.64
N GLN A 81 1.55 2.98 28.20
CA GLN A 81 1.44 1.73 27.48
C GLN A 81 0.09 1.63 26.73
N LEU A 82 -1.00 2.03 27.38
CA LEU A 82 -2.32 2.03 26.76
C LEU A 82 -2.43 3.05 25.62
N ILE A 83 -1.78 4.20 25.73
CA ILE A 83 -1.70 5.19 24.65
C ILE A 83 -0.92 4.63 23.46
N GLN A 84 0.18 3.91 23.70
CA GLN A 84 0.91 3.24 22.61
C GLN A 84 0.05 2.17 21.93
N ALA A 85 -0.67 1.35 22.72
CA ALA A 85 -1.59 0.36 22.20
C ALA A 85 -2.73 1.00 21.38
N LYS A 86 -3.26 2.15 21.82
CA LYS A 86 -4.23 2.93 21.09
C LYS A 86 -3.69 3.45 19.76
N ASN A 87 -2.49 4.03 19.77
CA ASN A 87 -1.85 4.52 18.53
C ASN A 87 -1.58 3.39 17.54
N PHE A 88 -1.14 2.24 18.03
CA PHE A 88 -1.01 1.03 17.22
C PHE A 88 -2.36 0.62 16.60
N TRP A 89 -3.43 0.62 17.38
CA TRP A 89 -4.77 0.31 16.89
C TRP A 89 -5.27 1.29 15.85
N LEU A 90 -5.14 2.60 16.09
CA LEU A 90 -5.53 3.64 15.11
C LEU A 90 -4.80 3.50 13.78
N PHE A 91 -3.54 3.08 13.82
CA PHE A 91 -2.80 2.76 12.59
C PHE A 91 -3.46 1.61 11.81
N TRP A 92 -3.85 0.54 12.50
CA TRP A 92 -4.50 -0.61 11.85
C TRP A 92 -5.90 -0.28 11.36
N GLU A 93 -6.65 0.48 12.12
CA GLU A 93 -7.99 0.96 11.71
C GLU A 93 -7.92 1.81 10.43
N LYS A 94 -6.94 2.71 10.34
CA LYS A 94 -6.66 3.47 9.12
C LYS A 94 -6.32 2.55 7.93
N ASN A 95 -5.52 1.52 8.17
CA ASN A 95 -5.16 0.56 7.11
C ASN A 95 -6.36 -0.27 6.64
N ILE A 96 -7.22 -0.72 7.56
CA ILE A 96 -8.45 -1.46 7.23
C ILE A 96 -9.37 -0.58 6.37
N LYS A 97 -9.57 0.68 6.77
CA LYS A 97 -10.37 1.64 6.01
C LYS A 97 -9.82 1.85 4.60
N ARG A 98 -8.49 2.02 4.47
CA ARG A 98 -7.83 2.20 3.18
C ARG A 98 -7.98 0.96 2.30
N GLN A 99 -7.70 -0.22 2.84
CA GLN A 99 -7.83 -1.49 2.09
C GLN A 99 -9.28 -1.70 1.61
N ARG A 100 -10.26 -1.34 2.44
CA ARG A 100 -11.66 -1.44 2.05
C ARG A 100 -12.01 -0.48 0.92
N LEU A 101 -11.49 0.74 0.96
CA LEU A 101 -11.69 1.73 -0.10
C LEU A 101 -11.07 1.25 -1.43
N GLU A 102 -9.87 0.73 -1.39
CA GLU A 102 -9.18 0.13 -2.54
C GLU A 102 -9.98 -1.05 -3.11
N GLN A 103 -10.47 -1.93 -2.26
CA GLN A 103 -11.32 -3.05 -2.67
C GLN A 103 -12.62 -2.59 -3.35
N LYS A 104 -13.27 -1.56 -2.82
CA LYS A 104 -14.47 -0.97 -3.43
C LYS A 104 -14.15 -0.41 -4.82
N TYR A 105 -13.07 0.35 -4.93
CA TYR A 105 -12.62 0.96 -6.19
C TYR A 105 -12.29 -0.10 -7.24
N THR A 106 -11.46 -1.09 -6.90
CA THR A 106 -11.12 -2.19 -7.79
C THR A 106 -12.34 -3.02 -8.20
N THR A 107 -13.25 -3.27 -7.27
CA THR A 107 -14.50 -3.98 -7.57
C THR A 107 -15.35 -3.18 -8.55
N LEU A 108 -15.46 -1.86 -8.37
CA LEU A 108 -16.18 -1.00 -9.31
C LEU A 108 -15.57 -1.09 -10.72
N LEU A 109 -14.25 -0.97 -10.83
CA LEU A 109 -13.55 -1.08 -12.12
C LEU A 109 -13.77 -2.45 -12.77
N SER A 110 -13.65 -3.53 -11.99
CA SER A 110 -13.85 -4.89 -12.50
C SER A 110 -15.30 -5.12 -12.96
N LYS A 111 -16.28 -4.53 -12.28
CA LYS A 111 -17.68 -4.62 -12.67
C LYS A 111 -18.06 -3.70 -13.82
N ALA A 112 -17.31 -2.63 -14.04
CA ALA A 112 -17.49 -1.76 -15.20
C ALA A 112 -17.01 -2.44 -16.50
N ILE A 113 -16.11 -3.40 -16.43
CA ILE A 113 -15.65 -4.18 -17.58
C ILE A 113 -16.53 -5.43 -17.66
N SER A 114 -17.50 -5.41 -18.53
CA SER A 114 -18.38 -6.54 -18.77
C SER A 114 -18.27 -7.00 -20.22
N ALA A 115 -18.06 -8.28 -20.43
CA ALA A 115 -18.15 -8.88 -21.76
C ALA A 115 -19.63 -9.09 -22.12
N ASN A 116 -20.02 -8.65 -23.30
CA ASN A 116 -21.36 -8.89 -23.83
C ASN A 116 -21.33 -10.08 -24.82
N SER A 117 -22.50 -10.47 -25.33
CA SER A 117 -22.62 -11.60 -26.25
C SER A 117 -21.93 -11.36 -27.62
N LEU A 118 -21.75 -10.10 -28.03
CA LEU A 118 -21.03 -9.76 -29.25
C LEU A 118 -19.52 -9.94 -29.04
N ASP A 119 -18.98 -9.48 -27.92
CA ASP A 119 -17.56 -9.66 -27.57
C ASP A 119 -17.22 -11.16 -27.48
N ALA A 120 -18.11 -11.96 -26.88
CA ALA A 120 -17.93 -13.40 -26.79
C ALA A 120 -17.95 -14.08 -28.16
N LYS A 121 -18.84 -13.63 -29.07
CA LYS A 121 -18.92 -14.15 -30.44
C LYS A 121 -17.71 -13.75 -31.26
N GLU A 122 -17.23 -12.52 -31.14
CA GLU A 122 -16.03 -12.03 -31.82
C GLU A 122 -14.82 -12.81 -31.35
N ALA A 123 -14.61 -12.94 -30.04
CA ALA A 123 -13.51 -13.73 -29.47
C ALA A 123 -13.58 -15.21 -29.91
N TYR A 124 -14.76 -15.80 -30.03
CA TYR A 124 -14.90 -17.15 -30.56
C TYR A 124 -14.48 -17.24 -32.02
N ASN A 125 -14.92 -16.32 -32.87
CA ASN A 125 -14.58 -16.30 -34.28
C ASN A 125 -13.06 -16.10 -34.49
N ASP A 126 -12.46 -15.15 -33.75
CA ASP A 126 -11.04 -14.86 -33.81
C ASP A 126 -10.17 -16.08 -33.46
N ASN A 127 -10.65 -16.90 -32.50
CA ASN A 127 -9.97 -18.13 -32.12
C ASN A 127 -10.28 -19.34 -33.03
N ALA A 128 -11.41 -19.32 -33.74
CA ALA A 128 -11.86 -20.42 -34.58
C ALA A 128 -11.35 -20.25 -36.03
N GLU A 129 -11.11 -19.01 -36.46
CA GLU A 129 -10.62 -18.72 -37.82
C GLU A 129 -9.10 -18.90 -37.89
N ASN A 130 -8.65 -19.79 -38.75
CA ASN A 130 -7.24 -20.01 -39.03
C ASN A 130 -6.97 -19.67 -40.51
N SER A 131 -5.86 -19.02 -40.76
CA SER A 131 -5.40 -18.69 -42.11
C SER A 131 -4.00 -19.27 -42.31
N ASP A 132 -3.81 -19.93 -43.47
CA ASP A 132 -2.49 -20.36 -43.90
C ASP A 132 -1.81 -19.18 -44.62
N ILE A 133 -0.64 -18.79 -44.12
CA ILE A 133 0.10 -17.66 -44.63
C ILE A 133 1.42 -18.16 -45.25
N ILE A 134 1.67 -17.81 -46.52
CA ILE A 134 2.98 -17.97 -47.16
C ILE A 134 3.61 -16.59 -47.22
N TYR A 135 4.79 -16.43 -46.65
CA TYR A 135 5.50 -15.15 -46.65
C TYR A 135 6.97 -15.31 -47.00
N ALA A 136 7.51 -14.30 -47.67
CA ALA A 136 8.94 -14.14 -47.85
C ALA A 136 9.45 -13.04 -46.94
N MET A 137 10.53 -13.31 -46.22
CA MET A 137 11.13 -12.35 -45.29
C MET A 137 12.52 -11.94 -45.77
N GLN A 138 12.74 -10.64 -45.86
CA GLN A 138 14.07 -10.07 -46.01
C GLN A 138 14.39 -9.22 -44.80
N SER A 139 15.45 -9.57 -44.08
CA SER A 139 15.87 -8.83 -42.89
C SER A 139 16.47 -7.48 -43.31
N TYR A 140 16.02 -6.41 -42.65
CA TYR A 140 16.65 -5.09 -42.80
C TYR A 140 18.10 -5.06 -42.32
N ALA A 141 18.49 -5.97 -41.42
CA ALA A 141 19.88 -6.10 -40.96
C ALA A 141 20.89 -6.45 -42.09
N THR A 142 20.42 -6.91 -43.22
CA THR A 142 21.27 -7.14 -44.42
C THR A 142 21.55 -5.89 -45.23
N ILE A 143 20.90 -4.79 -44.93
CA ILE A 143 21.07 -3.50 -45.62
C ILE A 143 21.95 -2.61 -44.72
N PRO A 144 23.16 -2.24 -45.13
CA PRO A 144 24.02 -1.38 -44.36
C PRO A 144 23.40 0.01 -44.16
N ASP A 145 23.40 0.52 -42.93
CA ASP A 145 22.88 1.86 -42.63
C ASP A 145 23.54 2.98 -43.43
N SER A 146 24.81 2.77 -43.82
CA SER A 146 25.58 3.71 -44.67
C SER A 146 25.04 3.90 -46.07
N THR A 147 24.14 3.02 -46.53
CA THR A 147 23.50 3.12 -47.86
C THR A 147 22.15 3.86 -47.82
N ILE A 148 21.70 4.25 -46.66
CA ILE A 148 20.39 4.88 -46.46
C ILE A 148 20.59 6.33 -46.00
N GLU A 149 20.21 7.26 -46.87
CA GLU A 149 20.14 8.69 -46.51
C GLU A 149 18.72 9.06 -46.10
N VAL A 150 18.54 9.46 -44.88
CA VAL A 150 17.23 9.92 -44.35
C VAL A 150 17.24 11.44 -44.25
N SER A 151 16.36 12.06 -45.01
CA SER A 151 16.22 13.50 -45.00
C SER A 151 15.43 13.99 -43.75
N LYS A 152 15.71 15.20 -43.31
CA LYS A 152 15.01 15.82 -42.19
C LYS A 152 13.49 15.92 -42.44
N SER A 153 13.08 16.12 -43.68
CA SER A 153 11.66 16.19 -44.04
C SER A 153 10.95 14.84 -43.91
N GLU A 154 11.64 13.73 -44.16
CA GLU A 154 11.10 12.38 -44.00
C GLU A 154 10.91 12.05 -42.51
N ILE A 155 11.87 12.47 -41.68
CA ILE A 155 11.75 12.34 -40.20
C ILE A 155 10.54 13.13 -39.70
N GLU A 156 10.39 14.39 -40.14
CA GLU A 156 9.26 15.23 -39.73
C GLU A 156 7.92 14.67 -40.21
N LYS A 157 7.87 14.13 -41.44
CA LYS A 157 6.67 13.50 -41.95
C LYS A 157 6.27 12.27 -41.14
N LEU A 158 7.22 11.39 -40.86
CA LEU A 158 6.99 10.20 -40.04
C LEU A 158 6.58 10.55 -38.61
N TYR A 159 7.23 11.54 -38.02
CA TYR A 159 6.87 12.05 -36.68
C TYR A 159 5.42 12.55 -36.65
N ASN A 160 5.04 13.37 -37.64
CA ASN A 160 3.68 13.90 -37.72
C ASN A 160 2.62 12.81 -37.92
N GLN A 161 2.93 11.78 -38.72
CA GLN A 161 2.04 10.63 -38.90
C GLN A 161 1.86 9.80 -37.62
N ARG A 162 2.89 9.73 -36.78
CA ARG A 162 2.92 8.90 -35.59
C ARG A 162 2.93 9.73 -34.28
N LYS A 163 2.52 10.98 -34.35
CA LYS A 163 2.59 11.94 -33.23
C LYS A 163 1.97 11.41 -31.94
N GLU A 164 0.88 10.67 -32.04
CA GLU A 164 0.19 10.09 -30.88
C GLU A 164 1.04 9.03 -30.15
N LEU A 165 1.95 8.31 -30.85
CA LEU A 165 2.87 7.36 -30.21
C LEU A 165 3.94 8.04 -29.36
N TYR A 166 4.26 9.30 -29.67
CA TYR A 166 5.26 10.10 -28.95
C TYR A 166 4.65 11.01 -27.90
N LYS A 167 3.34 10.94 -27.71
CA LYS A 167 2.65 11.73 -26.71
C LYS A 167 3.04 11.27 -25.32
N GLN A 168 3.76 12.09 -24.60
CA GLN A 168 4.14 11.82 -23.22
C GLN A 168 3.01 12.20 -22.28
N LYS A 169 2.79 11.38 -21.27
CA LYS A 169 1.91 11.75 -20.16
C LYS A 169 2.55 12.89 -19.37
N GLU A 170 1.70 13.71 -18.76
CA GLU A 170 2.18 14.74 -17.86
C GLU A 170 3.02 14.10 -16.77
N SER A 171 4.24 14.56 -16.61
CA SER A 171 5.19 14.06 -15.63
C SER A 171 5.84 15.22 -14.86
N LYS A 172 6.28 14.94 -13.63
CA LYS A 172 6.99 15.90 -12.79
C LYS A 172 8.32 15.30 -12.37
N VAL A 173 9.36 16.10 -12.41
CA VAL A 173 10.68 15.74 -11.88
C VAL A 173 10.73 16.18 -10.42
N ILE A 174 10.91 15.22 -9.52
CA ILE A 174 11.02 15.49 -8.09
C ILE A 174 12.49 15.43 -7.71
N LYS A 175 12.98 16.49 -7.06
CA LYS A 175 14.29 16.51 -6.42
C LYS A 175 14.07 16.41 -4.91
N TYR A 176 14.77 15.50 -4.26
CA TYR A 176 14.69 15.33 -2.81
C TYR A 176 16.10 15.20 -2.22
N ILE A 177 16.20 15.55 -0.96
CA ILE A 177 17.40 15.35 -0.17
C ILE A 177 17.05 14.34 0.89
N ALA A 178 17.78 13.24 0.92
CA ALA A 178 17.69 12.26 2.00
C ALA A 178 18.72 12.65 3.08
N VAL A 179 18.25 12.81 4.31
CA VAL A 179 19.10 13.08 5.46
C VAL A 179 19.05 11.85 6.37
N ASP A 180 20.18 11.19 6.52
CA ASP A 180 20.30 10.08 7.46
C ASP A 180 20.28 10.62 8.90
N ILE A 181 19.38 10.09 9.69
CA ILE A 181 19.37 10.35 11.13
C ILE A 181 20.41 9.42 11.76
N ARG A 182 21.52 9.97 12.18
CA ARG A 182 22.59 9.22 12.86
C ARG A 182 22.76 9.77 14.28
N PRO A 183 22.99 8.89 15.26
CA PRO A 183 23.30 9.34 16.60
C PRO A 183 24.49 10.29 16.58
N SER A 184 24.38 11.39 17.31
CA SER A 184 25.49 12.33 17.52
C SER A 184 26.51 11.74 18.50
N LYS A 185 27.68 12.36 18.57
CA LYS A 185 28.65 11.98 19.60
C LYS A 185 28.08 12.16 21.01
N GLU A 186 27.27 13.20 21.19
CA GLU A 186 26.60 13.49 22.47
C GLU A 186 25.59 12.41 22.85
N ASP A 187 24.90 11.82 21.90
CA ASP A 187 23.99 10.69 22.13
C ASP A 187 24.75 9.44 22.56
N TYR A 188 25.91 9.17 21.95
CA TYR A 188 26.78 8.07 22.35
C TYR A 188 27.36 8.30 23.76
N ASP A 189 27.83 9.51 24.06
CA ASP A 189 28.40 9.86 25.36
C ASP A 189 27.35 9.74 26.47
N LYS A 190 26.11 10.15 26.22
CA LYS A 190 24.98 9.96 27.14
C LYS A 190 24.65 8.48 27.37
N ALA A 191 24.54 7.71 26.30
CA ALA A 191 24.26 6.28 26.42
C ALA A 191 25.37 5.54 27.18
N GLN A 192 26.63 5.92 26.95
CA GLN A 192 27.76 5.35 27.68
C GLN A 192 27.74 5.71 29.16
N ALA A 193 27.44 6.95 29.51
CA ALA A 193 27.32 7.39 30.89
C ALA A 193 26.18 6.65 31.63
N GLU A 194 25.03 6.42 30.98
CA GLU A 194 23.94 5.63 31.51
C GLU A 194 24.35 4.17 31.78
N ILE A 195 25.09 3.55 30.84
CA ILE A 195 25.59 2.18 31.00
C ILE A 195 26.58 2.09 32.16
N GLU A 196 27.46 3.07 32.31
CA GLU A 196 28.42 3.10 33.42
C GLU A 196 27.72 3.28 34.78
N SER A 197 26.71 4.16 34.85
CA SER A 197 25.88 4.34 36.04
C SER A 197 25.15 3.03 36.42
N LEU A 198 24.57 2.33 35.45
CA LEU A 198 23.92 1.03 35.66
C LEU A 198 24.93 -0.05 36.15
N LYS A 199 26.17 -0.02 35.66
CA LYS A 199 27.23 -0.92 36.16
C LYS A 199 27.57 -0.67 37.62
N GLU A 200 27.67 0.59 38.02
CA GLU A 200 27.95 0.96 39.41
C GLU A 200 26.79 0.56 40.33
N GLU A 201 25.56 0.77 39.86
CA GLU A 201 24.36 0.37 40.62
C GLU A 201 24.25 -1.16 40.76
N LEU A 202 24.54 -1.92 39.69
CA LEU A 202 24.60 -3.38 39.74
C LEU A 202 25.75 -3.91 40.62
N ALA A 203 26.89 -3.21 40.69
CA ALA A 203 28.01 -3.59 41.50
C ALA A 203 27.75 -3.32 43.02
N THR A 204 26.90 -2.36 43.33
CA THR A 204 26.54 -1.98 44.69
C THR A 204 25.22 -2.62 45.21
N SER A 205 24.41 -3.21 44.29
CA SER A 205 23.19 -3.92 44.69
C SER A 205 23.55 -5.25 45.33
N GLU A 206 23.31 -5.37 46.65
CA GLU A 206 23.32 -6.65 47.34
C GLU A 206 22.25 -7.57 46.72
N ARG A 207 22.69 -8.76 46.29
CA ARG A 207 21.75 -9.81 45.90
C ARG A 207 20.93 -10.21 47.13
N VAL A 208 19.65 -9.92 47.13
CA VAL A 208 18.69 -10.58 48.00
C VAL A 208 18.36 -11.96 47.42
#